data_a3b0d5232fba33c2a7163f4f3e7d04df
#
_entry.id   a3b0d5232fba33c2a7163f4f3e7d04df
#
_cell.length_a   1.000
_cell.length_b   1.000
_cell.length_c   1.000
_cell.angle_alpha   90.00
_cell.angle_beta   90.00
_cell.angle_gamma   90.00
#
_symmetry.space_group_name_H-M   'P 1'
#
loop_
_entity.id
_entity.type
_entity.pdbx_description
1 polymer ?
#
loop_
_entity_poly.entity_id
_entity_poly.type
_entity_poly.pdbx_seq_one_letter_code
_entity_poly.pdbx_strand_id
1 'polypeptide(L)'
;MSKWQHRDEGRKISKNLIASKSKEDLEDVSQFISGLLELRKAQKLEKTYIKGTKKALEYNENERLFVDYRLDGTATGRLSCASYNAQKPMGVSFHTLPRNTNTNIRSMFVAPKGHAFITVDYSAMELR
;
A
#
# COMPACT_ATOMS: atom_id res chain seq x y z
N MET A 1 27.00 -0.13 -17.01
CA MET A 1 25.74 -0.75 -17.48
C MET A 1 24.56 0.04 -16.93
N SER A 2 23.59 0.38 -17.76
CA SER A 2 22.41 1.17 -17.33
C SER A 2 21.40 0.30 -16.58
N LYS A 3 20.56 0.91 -15.72
CA LYS A 3 19.45 0.22 -15.02
C LYS A 3 18.50 -0.56 -15.97
N TRP A 4 18.44 -0.17 -17.24
CA TRP A 4 17.63 -0.81 -18.28
C TRP A 4 18.24 -2.12 -18.75
N GLN A 5 19.55 -2.18 -18.93
CA GLN A 5 20.26 -3.39 -19.33
C GLN A 5 20.12 -4.51 -18.31
N HIS A 6 20.26 -4.21 -17.02
CA HIS A 6 20.02 -5.20 -15.94
C HIS A 6 18.60 -5.77 -15.91
N ARG A 7 17.58 -4.97 -16.25
CA ARG A 7 16.19 -5.45 -16.32
C ARG A 7 15.96 -6.41 -17.49
N ASP A 8 16.54 -6.13 -18.63
CA ASP A 8 16.38 -6.96 -19.82
C ASP A 8 17.15 -8.28 -19.71
N GLU A 9 18.34 -8.26 -19.11
CA GLU A 9 19.07 -9.49 -18.77
C GLU A 9 18.29 -10.34 -17.75
N GLY A 10 17.74 -9.76 -16.70
CA GLY A 10 16.91 -10.46 -15.73
C GLY A 10 15.67 -11.10 -16.37
N ARG A 11 15.03 -10.43 -17.33
CA ARG A 11 13.90 -10.98 -18.09
C ARG A 11 14.32 -12.14 -19.01
N LYS A 12 15.50 -12.06 -19.65
CA LYS A 12 16.03 -13.14 -20.49
C LYS A 12 16.37 -14.37 -19.66
N ILE A 13 17.04 -14.18 -18.52
CA ILE A 13 17.38 -15.26 -17.59
C ILE A 13 16.11 -15.93 -17.07
N SER A 14 15.09 -15.18 -16.66
CA SER A 14 13.84 -15.76 -16.18
C SER A 14 13.09 -16.54 -17.27
N LYS A 15 13.06 -16.04 -18.50
CA LYS A 15 12.45 -16.75 -19.64
C LYS A 15 13.18 -18.06 -19.95
N ASN A 16 14.50 -18.05 -19.96
CA ASN A 16 15.31 -19.26 -20.22
C ASN A 16 15.17 -20.27 -19.08
N LEU A 17 15.10 -19.81 -17.83
CA LEU A 17 14.88 -20.68 -16.67
C LEU A 17 13.51 -21.35 -16.73
N ILE A 18 12.47 -20.61 -17.11
CA ILE A 18 11.10 -21.14 -17.27
C ILE A 18 11.06 -22.16 -18.41
N ALA A 19 11.73 -21.90 -19.53
CA ALA A 19 11.77 -22.80 -20.68
C ALA A 19 12.54 -24.11 -20.44
N SER A 20 13.43 -24.14 -19.45
CA SER A 20 14.28 -25.31 -19.14
C SER A 20 13.70 -26.22 -18.04
N LYS A 21 12.57 -25.89 -17.41
CA LYS A 21 12.01 -26.65 -16.29
C LYS A 21 10.82 -27.52 -16.70
N SER A 22 10.66 -28.63 -15.98
CA SER A 22 9.47 -29.47 -16.13
C SER A 22 8.19 -28.72 -15.70
N LYS A 23 7.02 -29.20 -16.15
CA LYS A 23 5.75 -28.57 -15.79
C LYS A 23 5.50 -28.60 -14.27
N GLU A 24 5.88 -29.68 -13.60
CA GLU A 24 5.76 -29.85 -12.14
C GLU A 24 6.65 -28.84 -11.39
N ASP A 25 7.92 -28.69 -11.79
CA ASP A 25 8.82 -27.70 -11.20
C ASP A 25 8.26 -26.26 -11.33
N LEU A 26 7.56 -25.98 -12.43
CA LEU A 26 6.95 -24.66 -12.64
C LEU A 26 5.74 -24.43 -11.76
N GLU A 27 4.95 -25.46 -11.48
CA GLU A 27 3.79 -25.39 -10.58
C GLU A 27 4.25 -25.16 -9.15
N ASP A 28 5.25 -25.87 -8.67
CA ASP A 28 5.84 -25.69 -7.33
C ASP A 28 6.42 -24.29 -7.14
N VAL A 29 7.17 -23.80 -8.12
CA VAL A 29 7.73 -22.43 -8.09
C VAL A 29 6.60 -21.39 -8.11
N SER A 30 5.55 -21.62 -8.88
CA SER A 30 4.38 -20.72 -8.94
C SER A 30 3.67 -20.65 -7.59
N GLN A 31 3.47 -21.81 -6.95
CA GLN A 31 2.85 -21.90 -5.62
C GLN A 31 3.70 -21.20 -4.56
N PHE A 32 5.01 -21.43 -4.57
CA PHE A 32 5.94 -20.77 -3.65
C PHE A 32 5.93 -19.24 -3.82
N ILE A 33 5.98 -18.75 -5.08
CA ILE A 33 5.93 -17.32 -5.37
C ILE A 33 4.60 -16.72 -4.90
N SER A 34 3.49 -17.40 -5.13
CA SER A 34 2.16 -16.97 -4.69
C SER A 34 2.09 -16.82 -3.17
N GLY A 35 2.57 -17.83 -2.43
CA GLY A 35 2.66 -17.77 -0.97
C GLY A 35 3.56 -16.63 -0.46
N LEU A 36 4.70 -16.40 -1.13
CA LEU A 36 5.58 -15.29 -0.79
C LEU A 36 4.93 -13.93 -1.02
N LEU A 37 4.16 -13.78 -2.09
CA LEU A 37 3.42 -12.56 -2.39
C LEU A 37 2.31 -12.30 -1.36
N GLU A 38 1.60 -13.34 -0.94
CA GLU A 38 0.59 -13.25 0.12
C GLU A 38 1.21 -12.87 1.46
N LEU A 39 2.32 -13.49 1.82
CA LEU A 39 3.06 -13.14 3.03
C LEU A 39 3.49 -11.67 3.02
N ARG A 40 4.05 -11.19 1.90
CA ARG A 40 4.44 -9.78 1.76
C ARG A 40 3.26 -8.82 1.85
N LYS A 41 2.10 -9.19 1.30
CA LYS A 41 0.86 -8.42 1.45
C LYS A 41 0.45 -8.33 2.92
N ALA A 42 0.41 -9.46 3.62
CA ALA A 42 0.05 -9.52 5.04
C ALA A 42 1.02 -8.70 5.91
N GLN A 43 2.33 -8.85 5.70
CA GLN A 43 3.36 -8.07 6.40
C GLN A 43 3.21 -6.56 6.15
N LYS A 44 2.91 -6.16 4.92
CA LYS A 44 2.64 -4.74 4.60
C LYS A 44 1.40 -4.23 5.33
N LEU A 45 0.32 -5.00 5.35
CA LEU A 45 -0.91 -4.65 6.06
C LEU A 45 -0.64 -4.47 7.55
N GLU A 46 0.02 -5.42 8.17
CA GLU A 46 0.36 -5.36 9.59
C GLU A 46 1.27 -4.17 9.91
N LYS A 47 2.41 -4.07 9.22
CA LYS A 47 3.44 -3.07 9.52
C LYS A 47 2.98 -1.64 9.23
N THR A 48 2.34 -1.44 8.09
CA THR A 48 1.99 -0.09 7.62
C THR A 48 0.70 0.41 8.24
N TYR A 49 -0.35 -0.42 8.24
CA TYR A 49 -1.67 0.06 8.63
C TYR A 49 -1.98 -0.25 10.10
N ILE A 50 -1.77 -1.47 10.59
CA ILE A 50 -2.13 -1.83 11.96
C ILE A 50 -1.15 -1.19 12.95
N LYS A 51 0.15 -1.51 12.82
CA LYS A 51 1.17 -0.97 13.72
C LYS A 51 1.31 0.54 13.60
N GLY A 52 1.21 1.09 12.38
CA GLY A 52 1.26 2.53 12.14
C GLY A 52 0.09 3.27 12.80
N THR A 53 -1.13 2.75 12.65
CA THR A 53 -2.33 3.32 13.29
C THR A 53 -2.25 3.25 14.81
N LYS A 54 -1.84 2.09 15.37
CA LYS A 54 -1.69 1.93 16.82
C LYS A 54 -0.72 2.95 17.40
N LYS A 55 0.47 3.10 16.81
CA LYS A 55 1.45 4.10 17.24
C LYS A 55 0.94 5.53 17.12
N ALA A 56 0.20 5.84 16.06
CA ALA A 56 -0.38 7.17 15.89
C ALA A 56 -1.45 7.46 16.95
N LEU A 57 -2.24 6.46 17.37
CA LEU A 57 -3.21 6.58 18.44
C LEU A 57 -2.56 6.71 19.81
N GLU A 58 -1.47 5.98 20.06
CA GLU A 58 -0.68 6.10 21.31
C GLU A 58 -0.11 7.51 21.48
N TYR A 59 0.23 8.18 20.37
CA TYR A 59 0.75 9.55 20.40
C TYR A 59 -0.35 10.60 20.59
N ASN A 60 -1.56 10.32 20.14
CA ASN A 60 -2.70 11.25 20.17
C ASN A 60 -3.67 10.87 21.31
N GLU A 61 -3.68 11.65 22.37
CA GLU A 61 -4.48 11.40 23.59
C GLU A 61 -6.00 11.29 23.36
N ASN A 62 -6.52 11.76 22.23
CA ASN A 62 -7.96 11.83 21.94
C ASN A 62 -8.49 10.71 21.03
N GLU A 63 -7.77 9.60 20.87
CA GLU A 63 -8.15 8.49 19.97
C GLU A 63 -8.43 8.94 18.52
N ARG A 64 -7.88 10.09 18.11
CA ARG A 64 -8.02 10.65 16.78
C ARG A 64 -6.77 10.46 15.96
N LEU A 65 -6.95 10.17 14.68
CA LEU A 65 -5.88 10.12 13.71
C LEU A 65 -5.83 11.43 12.94
N PHE A 66 -4.67 12.03 12.90
CA PHE A 66 -4.39 13.20 12.08
C PHE A 66 -3.64 12.77 10.82
N VAL A 67 -3.92 13.45 9.73
CA VAL A 67 -3.33 13.16 8.42
C VAL A 67 -2.53 14.36 7.96
N ASP A 68 -1.27 14.15 7.62
CA ASP A 68 -0.41 15.19 7.05
C ASP A 68 -0.58 15.22 5.53
N TYR A 69 -1.46 16.09 5.05
CA TYR A 69 -1.64 16.35 3.63
C TYR A 69 -0.70 17.44 3.15
N ARG A 70 0.00 17.17 2.05
CA ARG A 70 0.91 18.10 1.40
C ARG A 70 0.38 18.48 0.03
N LEU A 71 0.31 19.78 -0.23
CA LEU A 71 -0.13 20.34 -1.51
C LEU A 71 0.96 20.30 -2.59
N ASP A 72 2.22 20.33 -2.15
CA ASP A 72 3.43 20.42 -2.98
C ASP A 72 4.17 19.08 -3.13
N GLY A 73 3.59 18.00 -2.63
CA GLY A 73 4.25 16.68 -2.57
C GLY A 73 4.36 15.93 -3.89
N THR A 74 3.72 16.41 -4.98
CA THR A 74 3.72 15.73 -6.29
C THR A 74 3.91 16.72 -7.43
N ALA A 75 4.64 16.30 -8.47
CA ALA A 75 4.84 17.12 -9.68
C ALA A 75 3.54 17.38 -10.47
N THR A 76 2.50 16.58 -10.24
CA THR A 76 1.20 16.69 -10.93
C THR A 76 0.19 17.59 -10.21
N GLY A 77 0.55 18.20 -9.08
CA GLY A 77 -0.36 19.00 -8.26
C GLY A 77 -1.38 18.18 -7.46
N ARG A 78 -1.29 16.85 -7.45
CA ARG A 78 -2.15 16.01 -6.61
C ARG A 78 -1.72 16.13 -5.15
N LEU A 79 -2.70 16.10 -4.23
CA LEU A 79 -2.42 15.99 -2.81
C LEU A 79 -1.60 14.73 -2.53
N SER A 80 -0.54 14.87 -1.76
CA SER A 80 0.16 13.74 -1.17
C SER A 80 -0.18 13.61 0.31
N CYS A 81 -0.09 12.40 0.82
CA CYS A 81 -0.34 12.11 2.21
C CYS A 81 0.88 11.41 2.79
N ALA A 82 1.49 12.01 3.80
CA ALA A 82 2.63 11.41 4.48
C ALA A 82 2.19 10.22 5.32
N SER A 83 2.99 9.15 5.27
CA SER A 83 2.85 8.03 6.18
C SER A 83 3.45 8.35 7.54
N TYR A 84 3.04 7.60 8.56
CA TYR A 84 3.69 7.60 9.85
C TYR A 84 5.21 7.48 9.70
N ASN A 85 5.94 8.36 10.37
CA ASN A 85 7.38 8.19 10.62
C ASN A 85 7.69 8.48 12.09
N ALA A 86 8.87 8.05 12.56
CA ALA A 86 9.26 8.17 13.96
C ALA A 86 9.40 9.62 14.43
N GLN A 87 9.69 10.56 13.51
CA GLN A 87 9.85 11.98 13.83
C GLN A 87 8.52 12.75 13.79
N LYS A 88 7.53 12.24 13.03
CA LYS A 88 6.18 12.80 12.98
C LYS A 88 5.16 11.66 13.03
N PRO A 89 4.78 11.20 14.21
CA PRO A 89 3.84 10.08 14.38
C PRO A 89 2.38 10.49 14.11
N MET A 90 2.13 11.32 13.10
CA MET A 90 0.85 11.97 12.85
C MET A 90 -0.10 11.20 11.94
N GLY A 91 0.00 9.91 11.86
CA GLY A 91 -1.10 9.23 11.22
C GLY A 91 -0.76 8.25 10.12
N VAL A 92 -1.79 7.81 9.45
CA VAL A 92 -1.76 6.81 8.38
C VAL A 92 -2.01 7.49 7.05
N SER A 93 -1.29 7.09 6.00
CA SER A 93 -1.57 7.58 4.66
C SER A 93 -2.91 7.01 4.16
N PHE A 94 -3.97 7.80 4.21
CA PHE A 94 -5.29 7.38 3.73
C PHE A 94 -5.33 7.14 2.21
N HIS A 95 -4.46 7.79 1.44
CA HIS A 95 -4.37 7.57 -0.02
C HIS A 95 -3.95 6.15 -0.39
N THR A 96 -3.21 5.48 0.48
CA THR A 96 -2.66 4.15 0.22
C THR A 96 -3.48 3.01 0.85
N LEU A 97 -4.59 3.33 1.51
CA LEU A 97 -5.48 2.32 2.09
C LEU A 97 -6.05 1.42 1.00
N PRO A 98 -5.87 0.10 1.11
CA PRO A 98 -6.37 -0.83 0.11
C PRO A 98 -7.90 -0.79 0.03
N ARG A 99 -8.43 -0.83 -1.20
CA ARG A 99 -9.89 -0.82 -1.45
C ARG A 99 -10.53 -2.20 -1.32
N ASN A 100 -9.86 -3.20 -1.84
CA ASN A 100 -10.36 -4.57 -1.95
C ASN A 100 -9.36 -5.53 -1.31
N THR A 101 -9.48 -5.76 -0.04
CA THR A 101 -8.76 -6.82 0.66
C THR A 101 -9.77 -7.64 1.45
N ASN A 102 -9.51 -8.94 1.59
CA ASN A 102 -10.25 -9.81 2.50
C ASN A 102 -10.25 -9.28 3.95
N THR A 103 -9.34 -8.34 4.23
CA THR A 103 -9.25 -7.59 5.48
C THR A 103 -9.88 -6.21 5.27
N ASN A 104 -11.02 -5.96 5.89
CA ASN A 104 -11.73 -4.68 5.78
C ASN A 104 -11.04 -3.59 6.63
N ILE A 105 -9.81 -3.22 6.27
CA ILE A 105 -9.00 -2.22 7.02
C ILE A 105 -9.71 -0.87 7.11
N ARG A 106 -10.51 -0.52 6.10
CA ARG A 106 -11.22 0.76 6.10
C ARG A 106 -12.28 0.86 7.19
N SER A 107 -12.86 -0.27 7.63
CA SER A 107 -13.83 -0.28 8.73
C SER A 107 -13.25 0.01 10.11
N MET A 108 -11.91 0.01 10.24
CA MET A 108 -11.25 0.45 11.47
C MET A 108 -11.42 1.96 11.73
N PHE A 109 -11.67 2.74 10.68
CA PHE A 109 -11.84 4.18 10.78
C PHE A 109 -13.33 4.50 10.89
N VAL A 110 -13.72 5.04 12.03
CA VAL A 110 -15.10 5.38 12.33
C VAL A 110 -15.26 6.87 12.56
N ALA A 111 -16.41 7.43 12.21
CA ALA A 111 -16.70 8.81 12.53
C ALA A 111 -17.02 8.94 14.03
N PRO A 112 -16.71 10.08 14.68
CA PRO A 112 -17.10 10.35 16.05
C PRO A 112 -18.63 10.27 16.23
N LYS A 113 -19.08 10.06 17.47
CA LYS A 113 -20.50 10.03 17.80
C LYS A 113 -21.20 11.30 17.31
N GLY A 114 -22.30 11.15 16.59
CA GLY A 114 -23.06 12.25 16.01
C GLY A 114 -22.52 12.76 14.67
N HIS A 115 -21.49 12.12 14.10
CA HIS A 115 -20.90 12.44 12.80
C HIS A 115 -20.98 11.24 11.86
N ALA A 116 -20.87 11.51 10.56
CA ALA A 116 -20.80 10.48 9.51
C ALA A 116 -19.72 10.82 8.49
N PHE A 117 -19.14 9.80 7.87
CA PHE A 117 -18.30 10.00 6.70
C PHE A 117 -19.18 10.23 5.46
N ILE A 118 -18.86 11.26 4.70
CA ILE A 118 -19.45 11.52 3.39
C ILE A 118 -18.35 11.31 2.35
N THR A 119 -18.57 10.42 1.40
CA THR A 119 -17.63 10.16 0.31
C THR A 119 -18.19 10.75 -0.97
N VAL A 120 -17.42 11.64 -1.59
CA VAL A 120 -17.74 12.27 -2.88
C VAL A 120 -16.57 12.02 -3.83
N ASP A 121 -16.87 11.55 -5.03
CA ASP A 121 -15.86 11.29 -6.07
C ASP A 121 -16.34 11.87 -7.41
N TYR A 122 -15.46 12.58 -8.11
CA TYR A 122 -15.75 13.10 -9.44
C TYR A 122 -15.50 12.03 -10.49
N SER A 123 -16.48 11.78 -11.33
CA SER A 123 -16.31 10.89 -12.48
C SER A 123 -15.43 11.57 -13.53
N ALA A 124 -14.32 10.94 -13.88
CA ALA A 124 -13.45 11.31 -15.00
C ALA A 124 -12.95 12.78 -14.97
N MET A 125 -12.64 13.33 -13.80
CA MET A 125 -12.19 14.72 -13.65
C MET A 125 -10.98 15.07 -14.52
N GLU A 126 -10.08 14.12 -14.77
CA GLU A 126 -8.86 14.32 -15.58
C GLU A 126 -9.16 14.42 -17.10
N LEU A 127 -10.36 14.06 -17.53
CA LEU A 127 -10.78 14.07 -18.93
C LEU A 127 -11.65 15.28 -19.30
N ARG A 128 -11.83 16.23 -18.37
CA ARG A 128 -12.65 17.43 -18.58
C ARG A 128 -11.81 18.69 -18.69
#